data_fa3a420a572a01c989797b9fd48d90d5
#
_entry.id   fa3a420a572a01c989797b9fd48d90d5
#
_cell.length_a   1.000
_cell.length_b   1.000
_cell.length_c   1.000
_cell.angle_alpha   90.00
_cell.angle_beta   90.00
_cell.angle_gamma   90.00
#
_symmetry.space_group_name_H-M   'P 1'
#
loop_
_entity.id
_entity.type
_entity.pdbx_description
1 polymer ?
#
loop_
_entity_poly.entity_id
_entity_poly.type
_entity_poly.pdbx_seq_one_letter_code
_entity_poly.pdbx_strand_id
1 'polypeptide(L)'
;MRIVLVSLSALVFIPVKAQDTLVLDIGKALEIALSENPTVKVADKEIQKKKYAQKGSYASLFPQISFAADYNRTLKKQVMYMDGFDMGSGEGSGETGGAGGSAGMESIDMSKGIEVGRDNNWTTGFNASMPLVNATLWKSLSISALDVELSIEQARSSKISMVNQVKKSFYAVLLANDSYRVFKESYDNAMENYLDIKKKYEQGTVAEYDLIRADVTVKNSEPNMLQAENSLVLAKWQLKALMGMDLEQEIDCTG
;
A
#
# COMPACT_ATOMS: atom_id res chain seq x y z
N MET A 1 33.64 51.71 34.37
CA MET A 1 32.34 51.32 33.78
C MET A 1 32.31 49.80 33.66
N ARG A 2 31.69 49.12 34.65
CA ARG A 2 31.64 47.65 34.77
C ARG A 2 30.31 47.20 34.18
N ILE A 3 30.39 46.46 33.08
CA ILE A 3 29.22 45.82 32.44
C ILE A 3 29.04 44.47 33.12
N VAL A 4 27.95 44.33 33.89
CA VAL A 4 27.49 43.08 34.49
C VAL A 4 26.68 42.32 33.44
N LEU A 5 27.23 41.23 32.95
CA LEU A 5 26.54 40.25 32.05
C LEU A 5 25.66 39.35 32.93
N VAL A 6 24.38 39.63 32.94
CA VAL A 6 23.37 38.75 33.54
C VAL A 6 23.01 37.65 32.50
N SER A 7 23.56 36.47 32.72
CA SER A 7 23.17 35.26 31.96
C SER A 7 21.81 34.78 32.40
N LEU A 8 20.76 35.01 31.57
CA LEU A 8 19.43 34.50 31.76
C LEU A 8 19.40 33.02 31.36
N SER A 9 19.54 32.13 32.33
CA SER A 9 19.39 30.69 32.18
C SER A 9 17.89 30.36 32.00
N ALA A 10 17.48 30.15 30.72
CA ALA A 10 16.15 29.67 30.40
C ALA A 10 16.06 28.18 30.81
N LEU A 11 15.46 27.88 31.96
CA LEU A 11 15.04 26.53 32.36
C LEU A 11 13.93 26.06 31.38
N VAL A 12 14.31 25.23 30.41
CA VAL A 12 13.36 24.54 29.55
C VAL A 12 12.66 23.48 30.42
N PHE A 13 11.46 23.80 30.87
CA PHE A 13 10.55 22.83 31.46
C PHE A 13 10.09 21.87 30.35
N ILE A 14 10.74 20.72 30.22
CA ILE A 14 10.23 19.60 29.45
C ILE A 14 9.13 18.99 30.31
N PRO A 15 7.84 19.03 29.91
CA PRO A 15 6.81 18.30 30.64
C PRO A 15 7.14 16.80 30.48
N VAL A 16 7.61 16.17 31.55
CA VAL A 16 7.63 14.72 31.68
C VAL A 16 6.16 14.31 31.70
N LYS A 17 5.65 13.85 30.56
CA LYS A 17 4.37 13.14 30.50
C LYS A 17 4.54 11.90 31.38
N ALA A 18 3.91 11.90 32.56
CA ALA A 18 3.67 10.68 33.30
C ALA A 18 2.93 9.75 32.32
N GLN A 19 3.54 8.62 31.98
CA GLN A 19 2.89 7.59 31.18
C GLN A 19 1.85 6.94 32.09
N ASP A 20 0.60 7.41 31.96
CA ASP A 20 -0.53 6.72 32.59
C ASP A 20 -0.63 5.32 31.96
N THR A 21 -0.43 4.30 32.76
CA THR A 21 -0.67 2.90 32.38
C THR A 21 -2.13 2.75 32.00
N LEU A 22 -2.41 2.50 30.74
CA LEU A 22 -3.77 2.32 30.26
C LEU A 22 -4.26 0.93 30.63
N VAL A 23 -5.20 0.87 31.58
CA VAL A 23 -5.89 -0.39 31.94
C VAL A 23 -6.90 -0.70 30.82
N LEU A 24 -6.64 -1.78 30.12
CA LEU A 24 -7.44 -2.26 28.99
C LEU A 24 -8.32 -3.44 29.41
N ASP A 25 -9.63 -3.24 29.27
CA ASP A 25 -10.60 -4.32 29.22
C ASP A 25 -10.83 -4.72 27.74
N ILE A 26 -11.31 -5.94 27.51
CA ILE A 26 -11.58 -6.47 26.17
C ILE A 26 -12.52 -5.57 25.37
N GLY A 27 -13.51 -4.94 26.02
CA GLY A 27 -14.44 -4.00 25.39
C GLY A 27 -13.73 -2.75 24.87
N LYS A 28 -12.90 -2.13 25.70
CA LYS A 28 -12.11 -0.95 25.31
C LYS A 28 -11.08 -1.28 24.22
N ALA A 29 -10.42 -2.44 24.32
CA ALA A 29 -9.46 -2.89 23.30
C ALA A 29 -10.13 -3.04 21.92
N LEU A 30 -11.35 -3.59 21.87
CA LEU A 30 -12.12 -3.72 20.64
C LEU A 30 -12.58 -2.37 20.09
N GLU A 31 -13.02 -1.45 20.95
CA GLU A 31 -13.44 -0.11 20.54
C GLU A 31 -12.28 0.67 19.90
N ILE A 32 -11.11 0.67 20.56
CA ILE A 32 -9.90 1.32 20.04
C ILE A 32 -9.48 0.68 18.71
N ALA A 33 -9.45 -0.66 18.64
CA ALA A 33 -9.07 -1.36 17.42
C ALA A 33 -10.00 -1.05 16.24
N LEU A 34 -11.31 -0.98 16.47
CA LEU A 34 -12.28 -0.66 15.41
C LEU A 34 -12.22 0.80 14.95
N SER A 35 -11.82 1.73 15.82
CA SER A 35 -11.71 3.16 15.48
C SER A 35 -10.35 3.53 14.88
N GLU A 36 -9.26 2.97 15.40
CA GLU A 36 -7.91 3.42 15.06
C GLU A 36 -7.17 2.50 14.09
N ASN A 37 -7.55 1.22 14.00
CA ASN A 37 -6.82 0.27 13.19
C ASN A 37 -6.80 0.67 11.70
N PRO A 38 -5.61 0.74 11.07
CA PRO A 38 -5.46 1.11 9.67
C PRO A 38 -6.22 0.20 8.70
N THR A 39 -6.33 -1.10 9.00
CA THR A 39 -7.02 -2.08 8.14
C THR A 39 -8.52 -1.78 8.05
N VAL A 40 -9.14 -1.39 9.16
CA VAL A 40 -10.55 -0.99 9.20
C VAL A 40 -10.76 0.31 8.43
N LYS A 41 -9.86 1.31 8.64
CA LYS A 41 -9.89 2.58 7.91
C LYS A 41 -9.73 2.37 6.39
N VAL A 42 -8.83 1.46 5.97
CA VAL A 42 -8.65 1.09 4.56
C VAL A 42 -9.92 0.44 3.99
N ALA A 43 -10.54 -0.49 4.72
CA ALA A 43 -11.78 -1.13 4.28
C ALA A 43 -12.92 -0.12 4.05
N ASP A 44 -13.07 0.86 4.93
CA ASP A 44 -14.07 1.93 4.77
C ASP A 44 -13.74 2.87 3.58
N LYS A 45 -12.46 3.14 3.32
CA LYS A 45 -12.02 3.90 2.13
C LYS A 45 -12.22 3.13 0.82
N GLU A 46 -12.07 1.80 0.85
CA GLU A 46 -12.33 0.95 -0.32
C GLU A 46 -13.81 0.99 -0.73
N ILE A 47 -14.74 1.01 0.23
CA ILE A 47 -16.16 1.25 -0.07
C ILE A 47 -16.36 2.60 -0.76
N GLN A 48 -15.73 3.67 -0.25
CA GLN A 48 -15.82 5.00 -0.87
C GLN A 48 -15.27 4.99 -2.30
N LYS A 49 -14.11 4.34 -2.52
CA LYS A 49 -13.49 4.17 -3.83
C LYS A 49 -14.44 3.46 -4.80
N LYS A 50 -15.07 2.36 -4.39
CA LYS A 50 -16.06 1.63 -5.21
C LYS A 50 -17.28 2.46 -5.52
N LYS A 51 -17.80 3.26 -4.57
CA LYS A 51 -18.90 4.22 -4.83
C LYS A 51 -18.51 5.28 -5.88
N TYR A 52 -17.28 5.81 -5.82
CA TYR A 52 -16.81 6.75 -6.85
C TYR A 52 -16.57 6.07 -8.19
N ALA A 53 -16.07 4.84 -8.21
CA ALA A 53 -15.92 4.04 -9.43
C ALA A 53 -17.28 3.78 -10.10
N GLN A 54 -18.32 3.46 -9.31
CA GLN A 54 -19.68 3.33 -9.80
C GLN A 54 -20.18 4.63 -10.43
N LYS A 55 -19.96 5.77 -9.77
CA LYS A 55 -20.30 7.08 -10.35
C LYS A 55 -19.52 7.34 -11.64
N GLY A 56 -18.24 6.95 -11.67
CA GLY A 56 -17.39 7.05 -12.87
C GLY A 56 -17.86 6.18 -14.03
N SER A 57 -18.47 5.03 -13.74
CA SER A 57 -19.02 4.14 -14.80
C SER A 57 -20.13 4.81 -15.62
N TYR A 58 -20.86 5.75 -15.03
CA TYR A 58 -21.85 6.53 -15.78
C TYR A 58 -21.21 7.47 -16.83
N ALA A 59 -19.93 7.81 -16.69
CA ALA A 59 -19.22 8.64 -17.65
C ALA A 59 -19.16 8.00 -19.06
N SER A 60 -19.21 6.68 -19.13
CA SER A 60 -19.22 5.95 -20.41
C SER A 60 -20.50 6.12 -21.23
N LEU A 61 -21.58 6.65 -20.62
CA LEU A 61 -22.82 6.98 -21.30
C LEU A 61 -22.78 8.38 -21.97
N PHE A 62 -21.82 9.23 -21.59
CA PHE A 62 -21.67 10.56 -22.17
C PHE A 62 -20.83 10.53 -23.45
N PRO A 63 -20.99 11.51 -24.35
CA PRO A 63 -20.16 11.60 -25.56
C PRO A 63 -18.69 11.73 -25.18
N GLN A 64 -17.86 10.90 -25.82
CA GLN A 64 -16.42 10.96 -25.69
C GLN A 64 -15.85 11.76 -26.85
N ILE A 65 -15.16 12.83 -26.55
CA ILE A 65 -14.50 13.70 -27.53
C ILE A 65 -13.00 13.49 -27.37
N SER A 66 -12.37 13.06 -28.45
CA SER A 66 -10.92 12.92 -28.53
C SER A 66 -10.35 13.80 -29.64
N PHE A 67 -9.20 14.40 -29.38
CA PHE A 67 -8.40 15.09 -30.38
C PHE A 67 -7.14 14.30 -30.63
N ALA A 68 -6.87 14.00 -31.87
CA ALA A 68 -5.65 13.34 -32.32
C ALA A 68 -4.90 14.25 -33.29
N ALA A 69 -3.59 14.34 -33.11
CA ALA A 69 -2.70 15.04 -34.04
C ALA A 69 -1.48 14.15 -34.30
N ASP A 70 -1.34 13.73 -35.54
CA ASP A 70 -0.26 12.87 -35.99
C ASP A 70 0.64 13.62 -36.95
N TYR A 71 1.94 13.53 -36.76
CA TYR A 71 2.95 14.03 -37.66
C TYR A 71 3.82 12.88 -38.18
N ASN A 72 3.76 12.67 -39.46
CA ASN A 72 4.55 11.66 -40.13
C ASN A 72 5.54 12.33 -41.10
N ARG A 73 6.84 12.08 -40.89
CA ARG A 73 7.89 12.46 -41.82
C ARG A 73 8.30 11.26 -42.65
N THR A 74 8.15 11.39 -43.98
CA THR A 74 8.58 10.36 -44.93
C THR A 74 10.07 10.49 -45.19
N LEU A 75 10.87 9.52 -44.75
CA LEU A 75 12.33 9.50 -44.94
C LEU A 75 12.71 9.12 -46.37
N LYS A 76 11.88 8.28 -47.01
CA LYS A 76 12.06 7.86 -48.42
C LYS A 76 10.69 7.85 -49.10
N LYS A 77 10.59 8.66 -50.14
CA LYS A 77 9.35 8.73 -50.95
C LYS A 77 9.10 7.42 -51.72
N GLN A 78 7.85 7.13 -51.89
CA GLN A 78 7.43 5.98 -52.72
C GLN A 78 7.64 6.33 -54.17
N VAL A 79 8.36 5.48 -54.91
CA VAL A 79 8.61 5.64 -56.35
C VAL A 79 7.55 4.84 -57.09
N MET A 80 6.76 5.50 -57.92
CA MET A 80 5.78 4.85 -58.75
C MET A 80 6.39 4.68 -60.13
N TYR A 81 6.55 3.44 -60.57
CA TYR A 81 6.95 3.10 -61.93
C TYR A 81 5.68 2.92 -62.75
N MET A 82 5.53 3.77 -63.78
CA MET A 82 4.48 3.58 -64.80
C MET A 82 5.06 2.76 -65.93
N ASP A 83 4.97 1.45 -65.79
CA ASP A 83 5.33 0.56 -66.88
C ASP A 83 4.09 0.37 -67.83
N GLY A 84 4.20 0.85 -69.04
CA GLY A 84 3.16 0.60 -70.09
C GLY A 84 2.17 1.71 -70.37
N PHE A 85 2.39 2.98 -70.02
CA PHE A 85 1.60 4.07 -70.60
C PHE A 85 2.26 4.53 -71.94
N ASP A 86 2.08 3.72 -72.97
CA ASP A 86 2.40 4.11 -74.35
C ASP A 86 1.42 5.20 -74.77
N MET A 87 1.85 6.45 -74.77
CA MET A 87 1.13 7.52 -75.37
C MET A 87 1.33 7.37 -76.86
N GLY A 88 0.52 6.47 -77.45
CA GLY A 88 0.50 6.18 -78.90
C GLY A 88 0.56 7.48 -79.67
N SER A 89 1.61 7.60 -80.47
CA SER A 89 1.70 8.57 -81.60
C SER A 89 0.61 8.27 -82.57
N GLY A 90 -0.60 8.72 -82.23
CA GLY A 90 -1.71 8.77 -83.16
C GLY A 90 -1.54 9.98 -84.08
N GLU A 91 -1.00 9.75 -85.25
CA GLU A 91 -1.23 10.64 -86.44
C GLU A 91 -2.73 10.75 -86.66
N GLY A 92 -3.28 11.89 -86.33
CA GLY A 92 -4.69 12.21 -86.59
C GLY A 92 -4.84 13.73 -86.70
N SER A 93 -4.80 14.23 -87.90
CA SER A 93 -5.07 15.57 -88.36
C SER A 93 -6.38 16.13 -87.81
N GLY A 94 -6.35 17.30 -87.16
CA GLY A 94 -7.50 18.08 -86.74
C GLY A 94 -7.12 19.43 -86.24
N GLU A 95 -7.10 20.45 -87.10
CA GLU A 95 -7.00 21.88 -86.81
C GLU A 95 -8.07 22.30 -85.80
N THR A 96 -7.68 22.94 -84.65
CA THR A 96 -8.37 24.17 -84.18
C THR A 96 -7.49 24.90 -83.20
N GLY A 97 -7.32 26.17 -83.42
CA GLY A 97 -6.40 27.09 -82.79
C GLY A 97 -6.73 27.45 -81.35
N GLY A 98 -5.75 27.95 -80.70
CA GLY A 98 -5.87 28.62 -79.38
C GLY A 98 -4.54 28.81 -78.72
N ALA A 99 -4.05 30.00 -78.73
CA ALA A 99 -2.80 30.55 -78.27
C ALA A 99 -2.44 30.20 -76.78
N GLY A 100 -1.15 30.09 -76.58
CA GLY A 100 -0.56 30.56 -75.27
C GLY A 100 0.32 29.60 -74.52
N GLY A 101 1.64 29.80 -74.63
CA GLY A 101 2.56 29.45 -73.56
C GLY A 101 3.35 28.18 -73.67
N SER A 102 4.38 28.19 -74.53
CA SER A 102 5.46 27.19 -74.46
C SER A 102 6.35 27.53 -73.26
N ALA A 103 6.01 27.02 -72.06
CA ALA A 103 6.97 26.84 -71.02
C ALA A 103 7.51 25.42 -71.13
N GLY A 104 8.84 25.30 -71.32
CA GLY A 104 9.56 24.06 -71.62
C GLY A 104 9.11 22.84 -70.83
N MET A 105 8.47 21.91 -71.52
CA MET A 105 8.28 20.56 -71.04
C MET A 105 9.62 19.84 -71.25
N GLU A 106 10.48 19.91 -70.21
CA GLU A 106 11.58 18.94 -70.09
C GLU A 106 10.92 17.53 -70.14
N SER A 107 11.39 16.72 -71.05
CA SER A 107 10.95 15.33 -71.23
C SER A 107 11.16 14.59 -69.92
N ILE A 108 10.09 14.36 -69.17
CA ILE A 108 10.12 13.58 -67.95
C ILE A 108 10.48 12.16 -68.34
N ASP A 109 11.71 11.74 -68.04
CA ASP A 109 12.17 10.37 -68.27
C ASP A 109 11.42 9.42 -67.26
N MET A 110 10.30 8.88 -67.75
CA MET A 110 9.41 8.01 -66.98
C MET A 110 10.04 6.67 -66.60
N SER A 111 11.23 6.33 -67.13
CA SER A 111 11.96 5.10 -66.79
C SER A 111 12.61 5.17 -65.39
N LYS A 112 12.79 6.38 -64.86
CA LYS A 112 13.37 6.60 -63.53
C LYS A 112 12.37 6.52 -62.35
N GLY A 113 11.08 6.33 -62.65
CA GLY A 113 10.01 6.34 -61.67
C GLY A 113 9.75 7.75 -61.10
N ILE A 114 8.51 8.04 -60.81
CA ILE A 114 8.07 9.32 -60.27
C ILE A 114 7.98 9.18 -58.76
N GLU A 115 8.72 9.98 -58.02
CA GLU A 115 8.58 10.07 -56.55
C GLU A 115 7.25 10.71 -56.19
N VAL A 116 6.37 9.94 -55.58
CA VAL A 116 5.04 10.37 -55.16
C VAL A 116 4.98 10.43 -53.65
N GLY A 117 4.48 11.54 -53.11
CA GLY A 117 4.28 11.70 -51.67
C GLY A 117 4.80 13.05 -51.13
N ARG A 118 4.32 13.38 -49.94
CA ARG A 118 4.77 14.58 -49.21
C ARG A 118 5.82 14.16 -48.21
N ASP A 119 6.84 15.00 -48.01
CA ASP A 119 7.89 14.77 -47.02
C ASP A 119 7.34 14.84 -45.60
N ASN A 120 6.40 15.75 -45.40
CA ASN A 120 5.78 15.98 -44.11
C ASN A 120 4.26 15.86 -44.24
N ASN A 121 3.66 15.02 -43.42
CA ASN A 121 2.21 14.83 -43.37
C ASN A 121 1.70 15.12 -41.95
N TRP A 122 0.85 16.12 -41.83
CA TRP A 122 0.13 16.47 -40.60
C TRP A 122 -1.31 16.04 -40.74
N THR A 123 -1.75 15.18 -39.85
CA THR A 123 -3.15 14.78 -39.74
C THR A 123 -3.68 15.20 -38.40
N THR A 124 -4.69 16.05 -38.39
CA THR A 124 -5.36 16.47 -37.15
C THR A 124 -6.85 16.19 -37.29
N GLY A 125 -7.42 15.67 -36.21
CA GLY A 125 -8.85 15.36 -36.24
C GLY A 125 -9.47 15.39 -34.83
N PHE A 126 -10.75 15.78 -34.80
CA PHE A 126 -11.61 15.59 -33.65
C PHE A 126 -12.50 14.39 -33.90
N ASN A 127 -12.58 13.48 -32.97
CA ASN A 127 -13.51 12.37 -33.00
C ASN A 127 -14.46 12.48 -31.82
N ALA A 128 -15.75 12.52 -32.07
CA ALA A 128 -16.81 12.49 -31.08
C ALA A 128 -17.63 11.21 -31.28
N SER A 129 -17.66 10.36 -30.23
CA SER A 129 -18.44 9.13 -30.26
C SER A 129 -19.35 9.04 -29.04
N MET A 130 -20.58 8.60 -29.23
CA MET A 130 -21.56 8.38 -28.17
C MET A 130 -22.29 7.07 -28.42
N PRO A 131 -22.25 6.12 -27.45
CA PRO A 131 -23.01 4.89 -27.56
C PRO A 131 -24.50 5.18 -27.28
N LEU A 132 -25.36 5.09 -28.29
CA LEU A 132 -26.80 5.31 -28.14
C LEU A 132 -27.53 4.09 -27.53
N VAL A 133 -27.17 2.88 -28.01
CA VAL A 133 -27.73 1.62 -27.52
C VAL A 133 -26.59 0.61 -27.37
N ASN A 134 -26.28 0.26 -26.12
CA ASN A 134 -25.27 -0.73 -25.82
C ASN A 134 -25.66 -1.55 -24.58
N ALA A 135 -26.14 -2.78 -24.82
CA ALA A 135 -26.56 -3.68 -23.72
C ALA A 135 -25.44 -4.00 -22.73
N THR A 136 -24.18 -4.06 -23.20
CA THR A 136 -23.01 -4.30 -22.37
C THR A 136 -22.79 -3.17 -21.37
N LEU A 137 -22.96 -1.91 -21.79
CA LEU A 137 -22.83 -0.76 -20.87
C LEU A 137 -23.89 -0.78 -19.77
N TRP A 138 -25.13 -1.09 -20.10
CA TRP A 138 -26.20 -1.20 -19.10
C TRP A 138 -25.92 -2.31 -18.08
N LYS A 139 -25.40 -3.45 -18.55
CA LYS A 139 -24.99 -4.54 -17.64
C LYS A 139 -23.75 -4.18 -16.82
N SER A 140 -22.79 -3.46 -17.37
CA SER A 140 -21.61 -2.99 -16.61
C SER A 140 -21.98 -2.03 -15.49
N LEU A 141 -22.99 -1.17 -15.66
CA LEU A 141 -23.52 -0.33 -14.59
C LEU A 141 -24.14 -1.15 -13.46
N SER A 142 -24.92 -2.21 -13.82
CA SER A 142 -25.47 -3.13 -12.83
C SER A 142 -24.39 -3.89 -12.07
N ILE A 143 -23.33 -4.36 -12.76
CA ILE A 143 -22.17 -5.01 -12.14
C ILE A 143 -21.47 -4.04 -11.20
N SER A 144 -21.28 -2.78 -11.61
CA SER A 144 -20.63 -1.76 -10.78
C SER A 144 -21.43 -1.44 -9.51
N ALA A 145 -22.76 -1.56 -9.54
CA ALA A 145 -23.60 -1.46 -8.34
C ALA A 145 -23.40 -2.65 -7.39
N LEU A 146 -23.35 -3.87 -7.93
CA LEU A 146 -23.07 -5.08 -7.15
C LEU A 146 -21.64 -5.08 -6.57
N ASP A 147 -20.66 -4.50 -7.26
CA ASP A 147 -19.30 -4.31 -6.76
C ASP A 147 -19.25 -3.45 -5.49
N VAL A 148 -20.14 -2.45 -5.37
CA VAL A 148 -20.27 -1.65 -4.13
C VAL A 148 -20.83 -2.51 -3.00
N GLU A 149 -21.87 -3.31 -3.25
CA GLU A 149 -22.42 -4.25 -2.27
C GLU A 149 -21.36 -5.25 -1.81
N LEU A 150 -20.63 -5.84 -2.75
CA LEU A 150 -19.53 -6.76 -2.45
C LEU A 150 -18.47 -6.09 -1.56
N SER A 151 -18.10 -4.84 -1.83
CA SER A 151 -17.11 -4.12 -1.02
C SER A 151 -17.62 -3.83 0.41
N ILE A 152 -18.92 -3.64 0.59
CA ILE A 152 -19.54 -3.47 1.92
C ILE A 152 -19.43 -4.77 2.72
N GLU A 153 -19.76 -5.92 2.10
CA GLU A 153 -19.65 -7.22 2.78
C GLU A 153 -18.19 -7.61 3.04
N GLN A 154 -17.25 -7.26 2.15
CA GLN A 154 -15.82 -7.44 2.38
C GLN A 154 -15.32 -6.61 3.56
N ALA A 155 -15.75 -5.36 3.68
CA ALA A 155 -15.43 -4.51 4.83
C ALA A 155 -16.00 -5.06 6.13
N ARG A 156 -17.23 -5.59 6.10
CA ARG A 156 -17.84 -6.29 7.25
C ARG A 156 -17.02 -7.50 7.66
N SER A 157 -16.62 -8.33 6.70
CA SER A 157 -15.77 -9.51 6.93
C SER A 157 -14.43 -9.11 7.55
N SER A 158 -13.79 -8.04 7.05
CA SER A 158 -12.55 -7.50 7.61
C SER A 158 -12.72 -7.04 9.06
N LYS A 159 -13.82 -6.36 9.39
CA LYS A 159 -14.14 -5.94 10.77
C LYS A 159 -14.31 -7.12 11.70
N ILE A 160 -15.03 -8.18 11.27
CA ILE A 160 -15.20 -9.41 12.05
C ILE A 160 -13.86 -10.12 12.27
N SER A 161 -13.05 -10.22 11.22
CA SER A 161 -11.71 -10.82 11.32
C SER A 161 -10.83 -10.05 12.31
N MET A 162 -10.87 -8.71 12.27
CA MET A 162 -10.15 -7.85 13.20
C MET A 162 -10.59 -8.08 14.65
N VAL A 163 -11.90 -8.12 14.91
CA VAL A 163 -12.44 -8.43 16.25
C VAL A 163 -11.90 -9.76 16.77
N ASN A 164 -11.86 -10.79 15.92
CA ASN A 164 -11.34 -12.11 16.31
C ASN A 164 -9.83 -12.06 16.59
N GLN A 165 -9.04 -11.31 15.79
CA GLN A 165 -7.61 -11.15 16.00
C GLN A 165 -7.31 -10.41 17.31
N VAL A 166 -8.03 -9.31 17.59
CA VAL A 166 -7.88 -8.56 18.85
C VAL A 166 -8.21 -9.42 20.05
N LYS A 167 -9.32 -10.19 20.00
CA LYS A 167 -9.66 -11.12 21.07
C LYS A 167 -8.56 -12.15 21.32
N LYS A 168 -8.06 -12.79 20.24
CA LYS A 168 -6.97 -13.78 20.37
C LYS A 168 -5.71 -13.15 20.96
N SER A 169 -5.34 -11.96 20.50
CA SER A 169 -4.15 -11.27 21.00
C SER A 169 -4.32 -10.82 22.45
N PHE A 170 -5.51 -10.36 22.84
CA PHE A 170 -5.83 -9.99 24.21
C PHE A 170 -5.67 -11.18 25.17
N TYR A 171 -6.28 -12.33 24.85
CA TYR A 171 -6.12 -13.53 25.65
C TYR A 171 -4.70 -14.10 25.63
N ALA A 172 -3.96 -13.88 24.55
CA ALA A 172 -2.54 -14.24 24.50
C ALA A 172 -1.70 -13.39 25.47
N VAL A 173 -2.03 -12.10 25.64
CA VAL A 173 -1.38 -11.24 26.66
C VAL A 173 -1.69 -11.73 28.06
N LEU A 174 -2.95 -12.06 28.35
CA LEU A 174 -3.33 -12.59 29.68
C LEU A 174 -2.59 -13.91 29.97
N LEU A 175 -2.56 -14.84 28.99
CA LEU A 175 -1.83 -16.09 29.13
C LEU A 175 -0.33 -15.88 29.35
N ALA A 176 0.29 -14.93 28.60
CA ALA A 176 1.70 -14.61 28.76
C ALA A 176 1.99 -13.98 30.13
N ASN A 177 1.09 -13.16 30.66
CA ASN A 177 1.19 -12.56 31.99
C ASN A 177 1.12 -13.62 33.09
N ASP A 178 0.15 -14.53 33.02
CA ASP A 178 0.05 -15.64 33.95
C ASP A 178 1.24 -16.59 33.88
N SER A 179 1.73 -16.88 32.67
CA SER A 179 2.92 -17.70 32.47
C SER A 179 4.16 -17.04 33.10
N TYR A 180 4.35 -15.73 32.88
CA TYR A 180 5.44 -14.99 33.50
C TYR A 180 5.35 -15.04 35.03
N ARG A 181 4.16 -14.85 35.61
CA ARG A 181 3.95 -14.95 37.05
C ARG A 181 4.36 -16.32 37.61
N VAL A 182 3.94 -17.40 36.96
CA VAL A 182 4.27 -18.78 37.37
C VAL A 182 5.79 -19.03 37.31
N PHE A 183 6.45 -18.65 36.21
CA PHE A 183 7.90 -18.83 36.06
C PHE A 183 8.69 -17.97 37.04
N LYS A 184 8.21 -16.75 37.34
CA LYS A 184 8.80 -15.87 38.33
C LYS A 184 8.67 -16.47 39.72
N GLU A 185 7.48 -16.95 40.13
CA GLU A 185 7.28 -17.62 41.42
C GLU A 185 8.15 -18.87 41.52
N SER A 186 8.32 -19.64 40.43
CA SER A 186 9.23 -20.80 40.42
C SER A 186 10.69 -20.42 40.63
N TYR A 187 11.14 -19.32 39.99
CA TYR A 187 12.48 -18.77 40.18
C TYR A 187 12.68 -18.26 41.63
N ASP A 188 11.73 -17.49 42.14
CA ASP A 188 11.78 -16.92 43.52
C ASP A 188 11.85 -18.04 44.57
N ASN A 189 11.05 -19.11 44.41
CA ASN A 189 11.09 -20.30 45.28
C ASN A 189 12.44 -21.05 45.17
N ALA A 190 13.00 -21.19 43.98
CA ALA A 190 14.31 -21.81 43.80
C ALA A 190 15.42 -20.98 44.46
N MET A 191 15.33 -19.64 44.35
CA MET A 191 16.27 -18.72 44.98
C MET A 191 16.19 -18.74 46.50
N GLU A 192 14.96 -18.76 47.07
CA GLU A 192 14.75 -18.87 48.50
C GLU A 192 15.31 -20.17 49.05
N ASN A 193 15.05 -21.30 48.37
CA ASN A 193 15.62 -22.60 48.72
C ASN A 193 17.16 -22.59 48.68
N TYR A 194 17.76 -22.00 47.63
CA TYR A 194 19.20 -21.83 47.51
C TYR A 194 19.77 -21.03 48.70
N LEU A 195 19.15 -19.91 49.08
CA LEU A 195 19.58 -19.08 50.20
C LEU A 195 19.51 -19.82 51.53
N ASP A 196 18.50 -20.68 51.71
CA ASP A 196 18.33 -21.49 52.91
C ASP A 196 19.39 -22.59 53.02
N ILE A 197 19.66 -23.29 51.91
CA ILE A 197 20.73 -24.31 51.82
C ILE A 197 22.10 -23.64 52.02
N LYS A 198 22.33 -22.45 51.48
CA LYS A 198 23.58 -21.69 51.67
C LYS A 198 23.84 -21.37 53.13
N LYS A 199 22.82 -20.88 53.86
CA LYS A 199 22.92 -20.65 55.33
C LYS A 199 23.24 -21.91 56.09
N LYS A 200 22.63 -23.05 55.76
CA LYS A 200 22.87 -24.36 56.39
C LYS A 200 24.28 -24.88 56.07
N TYR A 201 24.78 -24.65 54.83
CA TYR A 201 26.14 -24.99 54.45
C TYR A 201 27.19 -24.17 55.26
N GLU A 202 26.97 -22.86 55.41
CA GLU A 202 27.82 -21.98 56.22
C GLU A 202 27.86 -22.41 57.68
N GLN A 203 26.80 -23.07 58.18
CA GLN A 203 26.75 -23.67 59.53
C GLN A 203 27.32 -25.08 59.60
N GLY A 204 27.81 -25.65 58.47
CA GLY A 204 28.38 -26.98 58.38
C GLY A 204 27.36 -28.13 58.50
N THR A 205 26.05 -27.87 58.32
CA THR A 205 24.97 -28.85 58.51
C THR A 205 24.55 -29.54 57.18
N VAL A 206 25.04 -29.06 56.01
CA VAL A 206 24.69 -29.56 54.69
C VAL A 206 25.95 -29.71 53.87
N ALA A 207 25.98 -30.70 52.93
CA ALA A 207 27.13 -30.96 52.05
C ALA A 207 27.22 -29.89 50.94
N GLU A 208 28.44 -29.66 50.45
CA GLU A 208 28.69 -28.76 49.29
C GLU A 208 27.91 -29.18 48.01
N TYR A 209 27.73 -30.48 47.82
CA TYR A 209 26.94 -31.03 46.72
C TYR A 209 25.50 -30.49 46.71
N ASP A 210 24.84 -30.36 47.85
CA ASP A 210 23.49 -29.87 47.95
C ASP A 210 23.42 -28.38 47.63
N LEU A 211 24.43 -27.58 48.00
CA LEU A 211 24.57 -26.18 47.65
C LEU A 211 24.71 -26.02 46.13
N ILE A 212 25.62 -26.79 45.50
CA ILE A 212 25.82 -26.76 44.06
C ILE A 212 24.51 -27.13 43.33
N ARG A 213 23.81 -28.18 43.80
CA ARG A 213 22.54 -28.62 43.22
C ARG A 213 21.47 -27.53 43.28
N ALA A 214 21.38 -26.83 44.39
CA ALA A 214 20.44 -25.72 44.54
C ALA A 214 20.79 -24.53 43.63
N ASP A 215 22.07 -24.17 43.50
CA ASP A 215 22.56 -23.13 42.59
C ASP A 215 22.25 -23.48 41.12
N VAL A 216 22.45 -24.72 40.68
CA VAL A 216 22.10 -25.20 39.35
C VAL A 216 20.58 -25.09 39.11
N THR A 217 19.75 -25.37 40.13
CA THR A 217 18.30 -25.24 40.01
C THR A 217 17.88 -23.79 39.77
N VAL A 218 18.47 -22.84 40.45
CA VAL A 218 18.22 -21.38 40.24
C VAL A 218 18.65 -20.99 38.81
N LYS A 219 19.87 -21.36 38.40
CA LYS A 219 20.42 -21.03 37.07
C LYS A 219 19.63 -21.65 35.91
N ASN A 220 18.99 -22.80 36.15
CA ASN A 220 18.11 -23.42 35.17
C ASN A 220 16.71 -22.81 35.11
N SER A 221 16.23 -22.19 36.21
CA SER A 221 14.93 -21.51 36.22
C SER A 221 14.96 -20.08 35.67
N GLU A 222 16.10 -19.37 35.79
CA GLU A 222 16.30 -18.00 35.33
C GLU A 222 16.02 -17.81 33.83
N PRO A 223 16.55 -18.63 32.89
CA PRO A 223 16.26 -18.49 31.48
C PRO A 223 14.78 -18.65 31.14
N ASN A 224 14.05 -19.54 31.85
CA ASN A 224 12.63 -19.76 31.63
C ASN A 224 11.81 -18.52 32.05
N MET A 225 12.18 -17.89 33.15
CA MET A 225 11.57 -16.64 33.60
C MET A 225 11.81 -15.49 32.59
N LEU A 226 13.07 -15.32 32.14
CA LEU A 226 13.42 -14.29 31.16
C LEU A 226 12.74 -14.52 29.80
N GLN A 227 12.59 -15.77 29.38
CA GLN A 227 11.86 -16.13 28.17
C GLN A 227 10.37 -15.76 28.28
N ALA A 228 9.76 -16.05 29.44
CA ALA A 228 8.37 -15.70 29.69
C ALA A 228 8.16 -14.18 29.74
N GLU A 229 9.09 -13.43 30.34
CA GLU A 229 9.08 -11.97 30.36
C GLU A 229 9.13 -11.38 28.94
N ASN A 230 10.09 -11.85 28.13
CA ASN A 230 10.18 -11.43 26.72
C ASN A 230 8.92 -11.78 25.92
N SER A 231 8.33 -12.95 26.18
CA SER A 231 7.08 -13.36 25.53
C SER A 231 5.91 -12.44 25.89
N LEU A 232 5.84 -11.99 27.14
CA LEU A 232 4.84 -11.01 27.60
C LEU A 232 5.01 -9.67 26.90
N VAL A 233 6.24 -9.17 26.80
CA VAL A 233 6.54 -7.91 26.11
C VAL A 233 6.14 -7.99 24.63
N LEU A 234 6.47 -9.09 23.95
CA LEU A 234 6.12 -9.32 22.56
C LEU A 234 4.59 -9.42 22.37
N ALA A 235 3.89 -10.12 23.26
CA ALA A 235 2.43 -10.22 23.21
C ALA A 235 1.77 -8.84 23.40
N LYS A 236 2.26 -8.01 24.31
CA LYS A 236 1.79 -6.63 24.51
C LYS A 236 2.04 -5.78 23.24
N TRP A 237 3.20 -5.88 22.62
CA TRP A 237 3.49 -5.16 21.35
C TRP A 237 2.58 -5.61 20.22
N GLN A 238 2.32 -6.91 20.10
CA GLN A 238 1.42 -7.44 19.08
C GLN A 238 -0.02 -6.91 19.26
N LEU A 239 -0.50 -6.83 20.50
CA LEU A 239 -1.82 -6.25 20.78
C LEU A 239 -1.85 -4.75 20.45
N LYS A 240 -0.82 -3.98 20.84
CA LYS A 240 -0.70 -2.54 20.49
C LYS A 240 -0.71 -2.32 18.99
N ALA A 241 0.05 -3.11 18.25
CA ALA A 241 0.10 -3.03 16.78
C ALA A 241 -1.27 -3.32 16.14
N LEU A 242 -2.02 -4.30 16.66
CA LEU A 242 -3.38 -4.58 16.20
C LEU A 242 -4.37 -3.47 16.55
N MET A 243 -4.20 -2.78 17.66
CA MET A 243 -5.02 -1.63 18.04
C MET A 243 -4.61 -0.35 17.29
N GLY A 244 -3.46 -0.33 16.60
CA GLY A 244 -2.93 0.87 15.96
C GLY A 244 -2.42 1.92 16.95
N MET A 245 -2.06 1.50 18.17
CA MET A 245 -1.52 2.35 19.24
C MET A 245 0.00 2.48 19.12
N ASP A 246 0.54 3.50 19.78
CA ASP A 246 1.98 3.66 19.92
C ASP A 246 2.57 2.51 20.77
N LEU A 247 3.70 1.96 20.32
CA LEU A 247 4.40 0.87 21.00
C LEU A 247 5.03 1.30 22.34
N GLU A 248 5.27 2.60 22.52
CA GLU A 248 5.87 3.13 23.76
C GLU A 248 4.84 3.27 24.90
N GLN A 249 3.54 3.31 24.60
CA GLN A 249 2.51 3.46 25.61
C GLN A 249 2.40 2.18 26.46
N GLU A 250 2.52 2.29 27.77
CA GLU A 250 2.33 1.15 28.67
C GLU A 250 0.86 0.74 28.75
N ILE A 251 0.62 -0.57 28.58
CA ILE A 251 -0.72 -1.17 28.69
C ILE A 251 -0.70 -2.26 29.75
N ASP A 252 -1.77 -2.31 30.54
CA ASP A 252 -2.08 -3.43 31.42
C ASP A 252 -3.43 -4.01 31.06
N CYS A 253 -3.50 -5.34 30.91
CA CYS A 253 -4.71 -6.05 30.51
C CYS A 253 -5.32 -6.72 31.74
N THR A 254 -6.55 -6.33 32.05
CA THR A 254 -7.34 -6.97 33.12
C THR A 254 -8.41 -7.84 32.47
N GLY A 255 -8.46 -9.11 32.89
CA GLY A 255 -9.46 -10.08 32.46
C GLY A 255 -10.35 -10.53 33.61
#